data_d25b36e374effe588b5163e6fd0cf26a
#
_entry.id   d25b36e374effe588b5163e6fd0cf26a
#
_cell.length_a   1.000
_cell.length_b   1.000
_cell.length_c   1.000
_cell.angle_alpha   90.00
_cell.angle_beta   90.00
_cell.angle_gamma   90.00
#
_symmetry.space_group_name_H-M   'P 1'
#
loop_
_entity.id
_entity.type
_entity.pdbx_description
1 polymer ?
#
loop_
_entity_poly.entity_id
_entity_poly.type
_entity_poly.pdbx_seq_one_letter_code
_entity_poly.pdbx_strand_id
1 'polypeptide(L)'
;MQFQKILFLLFFLGFGLFVKAQVKPTIKEFTIIDEDTIIISKVPEVEILAFKDYDEKLRYYILKRKVLKVYPYALKAKTKLVAIQVGLDSIPKRRHKKRYTKEVANWVKEEYTEQLKNLTMSEGRILVKLIYRETQITSYELVKSYRGRFNAFFWQTLAKFYDNDLKAKYDPINDREDMLFEHIILQAKLEGKFN
;
A
#
# COMPACT_ATOMS: atom_id res chain seq x y z
N MET A 1 18.06 -57.36 -6.79
CA MET A 1 17.11 -57.22 -5.65
C MET A 1 17.55 -56.16 -4.60
N GLN A 2 18.81 -55.88 -4.43
CA GLN A 2 19.32 -54.84 -3.51
C GLN A 2 19.04 -53.38 -3.99
N PHE A 3 19.17 -53.13 -5.29
CA PHE A 3 19.02 -51.78 -5.88
C PHE A 3 17.58 -51.22 -5.76
N GLN A 4 16.59 -52.09 -5.87
CA GLN A 4 15.18 -51.70 -5.75
C GLN A 4 14.77 -51.31 -4.33
N LYS A 5 15.42 -51.90 -3.32
CA LYS A 5 15.18 -51.55 -1.90
C LYS A 5 15.80 -50.19 -1.55
N ILE A 6 16.94 -49.85 -2.14
CA ILE A 6 17.62 -48.54 -1.92
C ILE A 6 16.81 -47.41 -2.58
N LEU A 7 16.25 -47.65 -3.78
CA LEU A 7 15.39 -46.68 -4.45
C LEU A 7 14.09 -46.39 -3.70
N PHE A 8 13.49 -47.43 -3.07
CA PHE A 8 12.32 -47.27 -2.23
C PHE A 8 12.59 -46.54 -0.92
N LEU A 9 13.78 -46.74 -0.33
CA LEU A 9 14.23 -46.02 0.87
C LEU A 9 14.49 -44.53 0.62
N LEU A 10 15.07 -44.19 -0.54
CA LEU A 10 15.30 -42.83 -0.97
C LEU A 10 13.98 -42.09 -1.31
N PHE A 11 12.98 -42.80 -1.86
CA PHE A 11 11.66 -42.24 -2.11
C PHE A 11 10.91 -41.92 -0.79
N PHE A 12 11.05 -42.75 0.22
CA PHE A 12 10.45 -42.52 1.55
C PHE A 12 11.16 -41.42 2.34
N LEU A 13 12.48 -41.23 2.16
CA LEU A 13 13.24 -40.17 2.80
C LEU A 13 12.91 -38.78 2.21
N GLY A 14 12.59 -38.73 0.89
CA GLY A 14 12.19 -37.49 0.20
C GLY A 14 10.81 -36.97 0.55
N PHE A 15 9.89 -37.86 0.99
CA PHE A 15 8.53 -37.48 1.31
C PHE A 15 8.36 -36.85 2.71
N GLY A 16 9.35 -37.01 3.58
CA GLY A 16 9.34 -36.46 4.96
C GLY A 16 9.64 -34.97 5.09
N LEU A 17 10.09 -34.28 4.01
CA LEU A 17 10.51 -32.87 4.08
C LEU A 17 9.43 -31.84 3.73
N PHE A 18 8.22 -32.26 3.38
CA PHE A 18 7.09 -31.35 3.16
C PHE A 18 6.18 -31.22 4.40
N VAL A 19 6.75 -31.15 5.58
CA VAL A 19 6.00 -30.68 6.75
C VAL A 19 5.85 -29.16 6.60
N LYS A 20 4.73 -28.72 6.05
CA LYS A 20 4.33 -27.31 6.13
C LYS A 20 4.25 -26.96 7.61
N ALA A 21 5.15 -26.09 8.06
CA ALA A 21 5.06 -25.50 9.38
C ALA A 21 3.69 -24.82 9.49
N GLN A 22 2.81 -25.36 10.31
CA GLN A 22 1.58 -24.69 10.66
C GLN A 22 1.99 -23.42 11.42
N VAL A 23 1.62 -22.26 10.87
CA VAL A 23 1.76 -20.98 11.57
C VAL A 23 0.91 -21.07 12.82
N LYS A 24 1.56 -21.21 13.98
CA LYS A 24 0.86 -21.18 15.28
C LYS A 24 0.24 -19.79 15.43
N PRO A 25 -1.06 -19.67 15.71
CA PRO A 25 -1.66 -18.38 16.01
C PRO A 25 -0.95 -17.80 17.22
N THR A 26 -0.38 -16.61 17.05
CA THR A 26 0.25 -15.88 18.16
C THR A 26 -0.88 -15.32 19.03
N ILE A 27 -1.13 -15.92 20.17
CA ILE A 27 -2.05 -15.40 21.19
C ILE A 27 -1.46 -14.08 21.69
N LYS A 28 -2.11 -12.96 21.38
CA LYS A 28 -1.59 -11.62 21.70
C LYS A 28 -2.12 -11.06 23.02
N GLU A 29 -3.27 -11.53 23.50
CA GLU A 29 -3.88 -11.05 24.73
C GLU A 29 -4.55 -12.21 25.48
N PHE A 30 -4.41 -12.27 26.78
CA PHE A 30 -5.15 -13.16 27.68
C PHE A 30 -5.62 -12.36 28.89
N THR A 31 -6.77 -12.70 29.43
CA THR A 31 -7.31 -12.11 30.66
C THR A 31 -7.66 -13.22 31.62
N ILE A 32 -7.35 -13.04 32.91
CA ILE A 32 -7.71 -13.97 33.98
C ILE A 32 -8.99 -13.43 34.64
N ILE A 33 -10.06 -14.22 34.58
CA ILE A 33 -11.34 -13.94 35.22
C ILE A 33 -11.70 -15.15 36.06
N ASP A 34 -11.93 -14.96 37.37
CA ASP A 34 -12.30 -16.00 38.32
C ASP A 34 -11.35 -17.22 38.33
N GLU A 35 -10.02 -16.96 38.35
CA GLU A 35 -8.97 -17.98 38.31
C GLU A 35 -8.86 -18.77 36.98
N ASP A 36 -9.73 -18.49 36.02
CA ASP A 36 -9.69 -19.12 34.69
C ASP A 36 -8.99 -18.21 33.67
N THR A 37 -8.16 -18.81 32.80
CA THR A 37 -7.43 -18.09 31.76
C THR A 37 -8.27 -18.05 30.48
N ILE A 38 -8.82 -16.88 30.16
CA ILE A 38 -9.61 -16.67 28.94
C ILE A 38 -8.68 -16.10 27.86
N ILE A 39 -8.63 -16.79 26.72
CA ILE A 39 -7.91 -16.34 25.53
C ILE A 39 -8.79 -15.34 24.78
N ILE A 40 -8.39 -14.07 24.75
CA ILE A 40 -9.05 -13.06 23.94
C ILE A 40 -8.38 -13.03 22.56
N SER A 41 -9.07 -13.54 21.55
CA SER A 41 -8.67 -13.39 20.15
C SER A 41 -9.50 -12.29 19.51
N LYS A 42 -8.87 -11.16 19.18
CA LYS A 42 -9.50 -10.15 18.33
C LYS A 42 -9.51 -10.66 16.89
N VAL A 43 -10.63 -11.20 16.48
CA VAL A 43 -10.87 -11.50 15.07
C VAL A 43 -11.12 -10.16 14.36
N PRO A 44 -10.37 -9.80 13.31
CA PRO A 44 -10.67 -8.59 12.56
C PRO A 44 -12.08 -8.68 12.00
N GLU A 45 -12.90 -7.66 12.29
CA GLU A 45 -14.24 -7.55 11.75
C GLU A 45 -14.16 -7.38 10.24
N VAL A 46 -14.72 -8.33 9.51
CA VAL A 46 -14.79 -8.28 8.04
C VAL A 46 -16.18 -7.79 7.67
N GLU A 47 -16.28 -6.54 7.26
CA GLU A 47 -17.52 -6.01 6.67
C GLU A 47 -17.87 -6.81 5.42
N ILE A 48 -19.08 -7.38 5.40
CA ILE A 48 -19.62 -8.05 4.21
C ILE A 48 -20.36 -6.99 3.40
N LEU A 49 -19.81 -6.63 2.23
CA LEU A 49 -20.47 -5.71 1.31
C LEU A 49 -21.65 -6.41 0.62
N ALA A 50 -22.84 -5.86 0.80
CA ALA A 50 -24.01 -6.22 0.02
C ALA A 50 -24.12 -5.30 -1.20
N PHE A 51 -24.33 -5.87 -2.38
CA PHE A 51 -24.54 -5.15 -3.64
C PHE A 51 -26.03 -5.17 -4.00
N LYS A 52 -26.56 -4.02 -4.44
CA LYS A 52 -27.97 -3.90 -4.83
C LYS A 52 -28.26 -4.69 -6.11
N ASP A 53 -27.32 -4.69 -7.04
CA ASP A 53 -27.44 -5.28 -8.37
C ASP A 53 -26.09 -5.75 -8.91
N TYR A 54 -26.14 -6.40 -10.07
CA TYR A 54 -24.95 -6.89 -10.77
C TYR A 54 -24.00 -5.76 -11.19
N ASP A 55 -24.55 -4.60 -11.57
CA ASP A 55 -23.76 -3.45 -12.04
C ASP A 55 -22.98 -2.83 -10.89
N GLU A 56 -23.55 -2.74 -9.71
CA GLU A 56 -22.83 -2.28 -8.52
C GLU A 56 -21.69 -3.24 -8.17
N LYS A 57 -21.94 -4.53 -8.23
CA LYS A 57 -20.91 -5.56 -8.04
C LYS A 57 -19.78 -5.44 -9.07
N LEU A 58 -20.12 -5.23 -10.34
CA LEU A 58 -19.13 -5.05 -11.40
C LEU A 58 -18.28 -3.79 -11.19
N ARG A 59 -18.92 -2.67 -10.84
CA ARG A 59 -18.22 -1.41 -10.49
C ARG A 59 -17.24 -1.61 -9.34
N TYR A 60 -17.63 -2.34 -8.29
CA TYR A 60 -16.75 -2.68 -7.19
C TYR A 60 -15.52 -3.49 -7.65
N TYR A 61 -15.66 -4.51 -8.47
CA TYR A 61 -14.51 -5.28 -8.96
C TYR A 61 -13.57 -4.46 -9.86
N ILE A 62 -14.14 -3.56 -10.68
CA ILE A 62 -13.32 -2.61 -11.46
C ILE A 62 -12.54 -1.69 -10.52
N LEU A 63 -13.18 -1.18 -9.46
CA LEU A 63 -12.56 -0.35 -8.43
C LEU A 63 -11.47 -1.12 -7.68
N LYS A 64 -11.77 -2.35 -7.23
CA LYS A 64 -10.81 -3.23 -6.53
C LYS A 64 -9.52 -3.40 -7.35
N ARG A 65 -9.64 -3.68 -8.64
CA ARG A 65 -8.47 -3.81 -9.53
C ARG A 65 -7.64 -2.53 -9.58
N LYS A 66 -8.28 -1.36 -9.69
CA LYS A 66 -7.59 -0.07 -9.75
C LYS A 66 -6.89 0.26 -8.43
N VAL A 67 -7.58 0.10 -7.29
CA VAL A 67 -7.02 0.31 -5.95
C VAL A 67 -5.80 -0.58 -5.74
N LEU A 68 -5.92 -1.89 -5.98
CA LEU A 68 -4.81 -2.83 -5.81
C LEU A 68 -3.63 -2.53 -6.74
N LYS A 69 -3.87 -1.98 -7.94
CA LYS A 69 -2.82 -1.56 -8.87
C LYS A 69 -2.02 -0.37 -8.32
N VAL A 70 -2.68 0.62 -7.74
CA VAL A 70 -2.02 1.88 -7.36
C VAL A 70 -1.58 1.94 -5.89
N TYR A 71 -2.15 1.11 -5.02
CA TYR A 71 -1.82 1.12 -3.59
C TYR A 71 -0.33 0.89 -3.28
N PRO A 72 0.41 0.00 -3.98
CA PRO A 72 1.86 -0.12 -3.78
C PRO A 72 2.63 1.17 -4.00
N TYR A 73 2.17 2.04 -4.91
CA TYR A 73 2.81 3.35 -5.13
C TYR A 73 2.59 4.30 -3.95
N ALA A 74 1.40 4.27 -3.34
CA ALA A 74 1.12 5.06 -2.14
C ALA A 74 1.98 4.60 -0.94
N LEU A 75 2.17 3.29 -0.75
CA LEU A 75 3.05 2.74 0.27
C LEU A 75 4.52 3.14 0.05
N LYS A 76 5.01 3.05 -1.19
CA LYS A 76 6.35 3.52 -1.55
C LYS A 76 6.52 5.02 -1.29
N ALA A 77 5.51 5.82 -1.61
CA ALA A 77 5.52 7.27 -1.34
C ALA A 77 5.66 7.54 0.16
N LYS A 78 4.89 6.86 1.02
CA LYS A 78 5.00 6.96 2.48
C LYS A 78 6.43 6.67 2.97
N THR A 79 6.96 5.51 2.60
CA THR A 79 8.31 5.09 3.03
C THR A 79 9.38 6.09 2.59
N LYS A 80 9.28 6.59 1.35
CA LYS A 80 10.24 7.56 0.82
C LYS A 80 10.11 8.93 1.47
N LEU A 81 8.92 9.39 1.78
CA LEU A 81 8.71 10.66 2.48
C LEU A 81 9.33 10.64 3.88
N VAL A 82 9.16 9.55 4.62
CA VAL A 82 9.81 9.37 5.93
C VAL A 82 11.34 9.44 5.78
N ALA A 83 11.91 8.70 4.83
CA ALA A 83 13.35 8.70 4.57
C ALA A 83 13.88 10.10 4.17
N ILE A 84 13.12 10.83 3.35
CA ILE A 84 13.47 12.20 2.93
C ILE A 84 13.44 13.14 4.13
N GLN A 85 12.44 13.04 5.00
CA GLN A 85 12.34 13.87 6.19
C GLN A 85 13.52 13.63 7.13
N VAL A 86 13.84 12.37 7.44
CA VAL A 86 15.01 11.99 8.24
C VAL A 86 16.31 12.54 7.61
N GLY A 87 16.46 12.41 6.29
CA GLY A 87 17.60 12.96 5.57
C GLY A 87 17.70 14.50 5.66
N LEU A 88 16.57 15.20 5.57
CA LEU A 88 16.53 16.66 5.72
C LEU A 88 16.87 17.13 7.15
N ASP A 89 16.41 16.40 8.15
CA ASP A 89 16.65 16.75 9.55
C ASP A 89 18.12 16.55 9.95
N SER A 90 18.80 15.56 9.37
CA SER A 90 20.21 15.30 9.59
C SER A 90 21.16 16.34 8.93
N ILE A 91 20.67 17.17 8.01
CA ILE A 91 21.49 18.17 7.29
C ILE A 91 21.39 19.54 7.98
N PRO A 92 22.46 20.06 8.63
CA PRO A 92 22.38 21.33 9.38
C PRO A 92 22.39 22.55 8.45
N LYS A 93 23.11 22.51 7.32
CA LYS A 93 23.33 23.69 6.46
C LYS A 93 22.25 23.82 5.39
N ARG A 94 21.58 25.01 5.31
CA ARG A 94 20.54 25.32 4.34
C ARG A 94 20.94 25.05 2.88
N ARG A 95 22.21 25.32 2.50
CA ARG A 95 22.74 25.05 1.15
C ARG A 95 22.71 23.54 0.83
N HIS A 96 23.09 22.69 1.78
CA HIS A 96 23.08 21.25 1.61
C HIS A 96 21.64 20.70 1.57
N LYS A 97 20.72 21.22 2.40
CA LYS A 97 19.28 20.88 2.31
C LYS A 97 18.74 21.19 0.91
N LYS A 98 19.10 22.37 0.33
CA LYS A 98 18.65 22.72 -1.03
C LYS A 98 19.18 21.74 -2.09
N ARG A 99 20.45 21.32 -1.97
CA ARG A 99 21.04 20.32 -2.88
C ARG A 99 20.34 18.97 -2.75
N TYR A 100 20.20 18.46 -1.53
CA TYR A 100 19.51 17.19 -1.24
C TYR A 100 18.07 17.20 -1.77
N THR A 101 17.31 18.26 -1.57
CA THR A 101 15.94 18.37 -2.10
C THR A 101 15.91 18.36 -3.63
N LYS A 102 16.94 18.89 -4.31
CA LYS A 102 17.05 18.81 -5.77
C LYS A 102 17.34 17.38 -6.24
N GLU A 103 18.22 16.68 -5.55
CA GLU A 103 18.54 15.26 -5.81
C GLU A 103 17.29 14.38 -5.64
N VAL A 104 16.53 14.58 -4.56
CA VAL A 104 15.24 13.92 -4.33
C VAL A 104 14.25 14.19 -5.46
N ALA A 105 14.11 15.45 -5.89
CA ALA A 105 13.19 15.79 -6.97
C ALA A 105 13.56 15.14 -8.30
N ASN A 106 14.85 15.06 -8.61
CA ASN A 106 15.33 14.36 -9.81
C ASN A 106 15.05 12.86 -9.71
N TRP A 107 15.36 12.24 -8.57
CA TRP A 107 15.08 10.84 -8.34
C TRP A 107 13.58 10.52 -8.47
N VAL A 108 12.68 11.30 -7.83
CA VAL A 108 11.22 11.11 -7.98
C VAL A 108 10.79 11.17 -9.44
N LYS A 109 11.35 12.11 -10.20
CA LYS A 109 11.06 12.25 -11.63
C LYS A 109 11.48 11.01 -12.41
N GLU A 110 12.72 10.56 -12.23
CA GLU A 110 13.28 9.41 -12.95
C GLU A 110 12.53 8.13 -12.64
N GLU A 111 12.24 7.90 -11.36
CA GLU A 111 11.59 6.68 -10.89
C GLU A 111 10.10 6.60 -11.26
N TYR A 112 9.35 7.71 -11.14
CA TYR A 112 7.88 7.65 -11.20
C TYR A 112 7.26 8.23 -12.46
N THR A 113 7.99 8.96 -13.32
CA THR A 113 7.39 9.62 -14.48
C THR A 113 6.73 8.62 -15.44
N GLU A 114 7.41 7.54 -15.78
CA GLU A 114 6.86 6.53 -16.70
C GLU A 114 5.68 5.78 -16.07
N GLN A 115 5.77 5.47 -14.79
CA GLN A 115 4.71 4.81 -14.05
C GLN A 115 3.43 5.68 -14.00
N LEU A 116 3.59 6.98 -13.72
CA LEU A 116 2.48 7.93 -13.69
C LEU A 116 1.84 8.15 -15.06
N LYS A 117 2.64 8.16 -16.14
CA LYS A 117 2.11 8.28 -17.51
C LYS A 117 1.16 7.15 -17.88
N ASN A 118 1.43 5.95 -17.37
CA ASN A 118 0.67 4.73 -17.67
C ASN A 118 -0.59 4.57 -16.79
N LEU A 119 -0.86 5.52 -15.89
CA LEU A 119 -2.10 5.54 -15.13
C LEU A 119 -3.22 6.20 -15.92
N THR A 120 -4.42 5.62 -15.82
CA THR A 120 -5.65 6.29 -16.26
C THR A 120 -6.00 7.43 -15.31
N MET A 121 -6.88 8.35 -15.74
CA MET A 121 -7.34 9.46 -14.88
C MET A 121 -7.92 8.95 -13.56
N SER A 122 -8.77 7.92 -13.59
CA SER A 122 -9.36 7.35 -12.39
C SER A 122 -8.34 6.67 -11.47
N GLU A 123 -7.32 6.01 -12.02
CA GLU A 123 -6.21 5.44 -11.22
C GLU A 123 -5.38 6.53 -10.56
N GLY A 124 -5.15 7.65 -11.26
CA GLY A 124 -4.46 8.81 -10.70
C GLY A 124 -5.21 9.45 -9.54
N ARG A 125 -6.54 9.62 -9.66
CA ARG A 125 -7.39 10.13 -8.56
C ARG A 125 -7.34 9.23 -7.33
N ILE A 126 -7.46 7.92 -7.53
CA ILE A 126 -7.33 6.93 -6.45
C ILE A 126 -5.95 7.05 -5.79
N LEU A 127 -4.87 7.12 -6.58
CA LEU A 127 -3.51 7.25 -6.05
C LEU A 127 -3.35 8.51 -5.18
N VAL A 128 -3.87 9.65 -5.61
CA VAL A 128 -3.83 10.91 -4.84
C VAL A 128 -4.50 10.77 -3.48
N LYS A 129 -5.71 10.18 -3.43
CA LYS A 129 -6.43 9.91 -2.18
C LYS A 129 -5.64 8.92 -1.28
N LEU A 130 -5.08 7.87 -1.86
CA LEU A 130 -4.29 6.88 -1.11
C LEU A 130 -2.95 7.44 -0.60
N ILE A 131 -2.30 8.36 -1.32
CA ILE A 131 -1.14 9.10 -0.80
C ILE A 131 -1.53 9.89 0.43
N TYR A 132 -2.66 10.62 0.40
CA TYR A 132 -3.15 11.33 1.58
C TYR A 132 -3.44 10.38 2.75
N ARG A 133 -4.10 9.25 2.48
CA ARG A 133 -4.36 8.20 3.49
C ARG A 133 -3.07 7.76 4.22
N GLU A 134 -2.01 7.52 3.46
CA GLU A 134 -0.76 6.98 4.00
C GLU A 134 0.14 8.04 4.64
N THR A 135 0.06 9.30 4.19
CA THR A 135 1.01 10.35 4.58
C THR A 135 0.38 11.47 5.39
N GLN A 136 -0.95 11.60 5.38
CA GLN A 136 -1.73 12.72 5.94
C GLN A 136 -1.36 14.08 5.31
N ILE A 137 -0.69 14.07 4.14
CA ILE A 137 -0.28 15.25 3.40
C ILE A 137 -0.91 15.17 2.01
N THR A 138 -1.55 16.25 1.56
CA THR A 138 -2.14 16.27 0.22
C THR A 138 -1.05 16.19 -0.85
N SER A 139 -1.35 15.54 -1.97
CA SER A 139 -0.41 15.49 -3.10
C SER A 139 -0.06 16.90 -3.59
N TYR A 140 -0.98 17.86 -3.46
CA TYR A 140 -0.72 19.29 -3.75
C TYR A 140 0.38 19.87 -2.83
N GLU A 141 0.28 19.65 -1.52
CA GLU A 141 1.29 20.13 -0.55
C GLU A 141 2.64 19.49 -0.80
N LEU A 142 2.67 18.18 -1.09
CA LEU A 142 3.90 17.49 -1.46
C LEU A 142 4.55 18.12 -2.69
N VAL A 143 3.79 18.30 -3.76
CA VAL A 143 4.30 18.90 -5.00
C VAL A 143 4.73 20.35 -4.79
N LYS A 144 3.97 21.13 -4.00
CA LYS A 144 4.28 22.51 -3.66
C LYS A 144 5.61 22.64 -2.90
N SER A 145 5.90 21.75 -1.96
CA SER A 145 7.16 21.79 -1.19
C SER A 145 8.41 21.57 -2.07
N TYR A 146 8.23 20.94 -3.23
CA TYR A 146 9.29 20.72 -4.23
C TYR A 146 9.18 21.62 -5.46
N ARG A 147 8.28 22.63 -5.43
CA ARG A 147 8.03 23.54 -6.56
C ARG A 147 9.31 24.24 -7.00
N GLY A 148 9.50 24.34 -8.34
CA GLY A 148 10.70 24.92 -8.96
C GLY A 148 11.88 23.96 -9.10
N ARG A 149 11.76 22.71 -8.63
CA ARG A 149 12.78 21.65 -8.76
C ARG A 149 12.42 20.61 -9.82
N PHE A 150 11.12 20.48 -10.13
CA PHE A 150 10.63 19.65 -11.22
C PHE A 150 10.64 20.42 -12.53
N ASN A 151 10.94 19.74 -13.63
CA ASN A 151 10.89 20.34 -14.97
C ASN A 151 9.46 20.40 -15.53
N ALA A 152 9.29 21.13 -16.65
CA ALA A 152 7.99 21.28 -17.33
C ALA A 152 7.33 19.94 -17.68
N PHE A 153 8.12 18.96 -18.07
CA PHE A 153 7.62 17.64 -18.44
C PHE A 153 6.95 16.90 -17.27
N PHE A 154 7.54 16.95 -16.06
CA PHE A 154 6.91 16.39 -14.86
C PHE A 154 5.60 17.10 -14.54
N TRP A 155 5.57 18.44 -14.71
CA TRP A 155 4.35 19.22 -14.53
C TRP A 155 3.28 18.86 -15.55
N GLN A 156 3.63 18.62 -16.81
CA GLN A 156 2.69 18.17 -17.84
C GLN A 156 2.10 16.78 -17.51
N THR A 157 2.92 15.87 -16.98
CA THR A 157 2.45 14.55 -16.55
C THR A 157 1.46 14.66 -15.40
N LEU A 158 1.75 15.51 -14.41
CA LEU A 158 0.84 15.79 -13.31
C LEU A 158 -0.42 16.55 -13.75
N ALA A 159 -0.34 17.39 -14.79
CA ALA A 159 -1.49 18.15 -15.28
C ALA A 159 -2.64 17.25 -15.76
N LYS A 160 -2.36 16.00 -16.16
CA LYS A 160 -3.41 15.01 -16.43
C LYS A 160 -4.32 14.74 -15.24
N PHE A 161 -3.81 14.92 -14.02
CA PHE A 161 -4.50 14.69 -12.75
C PHE A 161 -4.85 16.01 -12.05
N TYR A 162 -4.64 17.14 -12.76
CA TYR A 162 -4.86 18.48 -12.21
C TYR A 162 -6.35 18.78 -12.14
N ASP A 163 -6.71 19.76 -11.55
CA ASP A 163 -7.88 20.60 -11.40
C ASP A 163 -8.63 20.46 -10.07
N ASN A 164 -8.66 19.39 -9.37
CA ASN A 164 -9.16 19.37 -7.98
C ASN A 164 -8.63 18.15 -7.22
N ASP A 165 -8.17 17.15 -7.97
CA ASP A 165 -7.84 15.86 -7.38
C ASP A 165 -6.60 15.93 -6.47
N LEU A 166 -5.57 16.74 -6.80
CA LEU A 166 -4.35 16.84 -5.98
C LEU A 166 -4.58 17.39 -4.57
N LYS A 167 -5.68 18.10 -4.34
CA LYS A 167 -6.09 18.61 -3.03
C LYS A 167 -7.06 17.68 -2.32
N ALA A 168 -7.47 16.60 -2.98
CA ALA A 168 -8.41 15.65 -2.42
C ALA A 168 -7.84 15.05 -1.13
N LYS A 169 -8.68 15.03 -0.11
CA LYS A 169 -8.44 14.36 1.17
C LYS A 169 -9.11 13.00 1.13
N TYR A 170 -8.69 12.14 2.02
CA TYR A 170 -9.27 10.82 2.21
C TYR A 170 -10.18 10.83 3.43
N ASP A 171 -11.45 10.46 3.26
CA ASP A 171 -12.46 10.45 4.32
C ASP A 171 -13.37 9.21 4.21
N PRO A 172 -12.95 8.06 4.74
CA PRO A 172 -13.73 6.83 4.63
C PRO A 172 -15.01 6.83 5.47
N ILE A 173 -15.21 7.83 6.32
CA ILE A 173 -16.43 7.95 7.15
C ILE A 173 -17.55 8.60 6.35
N ASN A 174 -17.26 9.67 5.60
CA ASN A 174 -18.25 10.47 4.91
C ASN A 174 -18.27 10.25 3.38
N ASP A 175 -17.20 9.68 2.80
CA ASP A 175 -17.11 9.38 1.37
C ASP A 175 -17.21 7.87 1.12
N ARG A 176 -18.29 7.45 0.43
CA ARG A 176 -18.56 6.04 0.11
C ARG A 176 -17.44 5.42 -0.74
N GLU A 177 -16.84 6.17 -1.65
CA GLU A 177 -15.76 5.67 -2.49
C GLU A 177 -14.51 5.38 -1.64
N ASP A 178 -14.17 6.28 -0.70
CA ASP A 178 -13.05 6.10 0.22
C ASP A 178 -13.29 4.94 1.21
N MET A 179 -14.54 4.75 1.66
CA MET A 179 -14.93 3.58 2.46
C MET A 179 -14.68 2.28 1.68
N LEU A 180 -15.03 2.23 0.39
CA LEU A 180 -14.75 1.08 -0.45
C LEU A 180 -13.25 0.85 -0.66
N PHE A 181 -12.44 1.92 -0.74
CA PHE A 181 -10.98 1.77 -0.79
C PHE A 181 -10.46 1.13 0.49
N GLU A 182 -10.93 1.59 1.67
CA GLU A 182 -10.52 1.03 2.96
C GLU A 182 -10.87 -0.46 3.04
N HIS A 183 -12.09 -0.84 2.69
CA HIS A 183 -12.52 -2.22 2.66
C HIS A 183 -11.64 -3.08 1.73
N ILE A 184 -11.34 -2.59 0.51
CA ILE A 184 -10.49 -3.30 -0.46
C ILE A 184 -9.08 -3.51 0.09
N ILE A 185 -8.50 -2.47 0.70
CA ILE A 185 -7.15 -2.51 1.27
C ILE A 185 -7.09 -3.46 2.45
N LEU A 186 -8.08 -3.41 3.35
CA LEU A 186 -8.17 -4.28 4.51
C LEU A 186 -8.24 -5.75 4.08
N GLN A 187 -9.13 -6.07 3.14
CA GLN A 187 -9.22 -7.42 2.60
C GLN A 187 -7.91 -7.88 1.97
N ALA A 188 -7.27 -7.03 1.18
CA ALA A 188 -6.00 -7.37 0.53
C ALA A 188 -4.87 -7.62 1.55
N LYS A 189 -4.85 -6.89 2.67
CA LYS A 189 -3.91 -7.14 3.77
C LYS A 189 -4.20 -8.46 4.48
N LEU A 190 -5.47 -8.79 4.73
CA LEU A 190 -5.86 -10.08 5.30
C LEU A 190 -5.49 -11.25 4.37
N GLU A 191 -5.54 -11.03 3.06
CA GLU A 191 -5.08 -11.98 2.03
C GLU A 191 -3.54 -12.05 1.92
N GLY A 192 -2.78 -11.26 2.69
CA GLY A 192 -1.31 -11.24 2.69
C GLY A 192 -0.67 -10.52 1.50
N LYS A 193 -1.41 -9.69 0.76
CA LYS A 193 -0.91 -9.03 -0.46
C LYS A 193 0.01 -7.83 -0.20
N PHE A 194 -0.05 -7.23 0.98
CA PHE A 194 0.67 -6.00 1.32
C PHE A 194 1.24 -6.06 2.74
N ASN A 195 2.00 -7.11 3.02
CA ASN A 195 2.76 -7.27 4.27
C ASN A 195 4.09 -6.52 4.20
#